data_0d78612555a397c25993ecf0eee932a5
#
_entry.id   0d78612555a397c25993ecf0eee932a5
#
_cell.length_a   1.000
_cell.length_b   1.000
_cell.length_c   1.000
_cell.angle_alpha   90.00
_cell.angle_beta   90.00
_cell.angle_gamma   90.00
#
_symmetry.space_group_name_H-M   'P 1'
#
loop_
_entity.id
_entity.type
_entity.pdbx_description
1 polymer ?
#
loop_
_entity_poly.entity_id
_entity_poly.type
_entity_poly.pdbx_seq_one_letter_code
_entity_poly.pdbx_strand_id
1 'polypeptide(L)'
;MKLKIPFYKQDTDHTCGPASLQMALSFLGDFKSEKKLSEEAHTNHDVGTKHNAMIETARKEGFYCYVNNDSSLNEISNFLAEGLPVIIHFAEPQAEEEHYAVVVGFEKGEIILNDPWNGKNFKMGKKDFLSRWHGAQGNHQYIKWAMVISDEDFKLGKQYSPIAKENK
;
A
#
# COMPACT_ATOMS: atom_id res chain seq x y z
N MET A 1 10.57 -11.11 -10.91
CA MET A 1 9.20 -10.98 -11.44
C MET A 1 8.66 -9.61 -11.06
N LYS A 2 7.94 -8.99 -11.97
CA LYS A 2 7.37 -7.66 -11.78
C LYS A 2 5.91 -7.67 -12.21
N LEU A 3 5.00 -7.23 -11.33
CA LEU A 3 3.59 -7.08 -11.65
C LEU A 3 3.36 -5.82 -12.49
N LYS A 4 2.43 -5.88 -13.42
CA LYS A 4 2.05 -4.74 -14.27
C LYS A 4 0.95 -3.93 -13.58
N ILE A 5 1.29 -3.28 -12.48
CA ILE A 5 0.36 -2.45 -11.73
C ILE A 5 0.28 -1.07 -12.39
N PRO A 6 -0.95 -0.57 -12.67
CA PRO A 6 -1.11 0.79 -13.21
C PRO A 6 -0.46 1.83 -12.29
N PHE A 7 0.13 2.86 -12.88
CA PHE A 7 0.75 3.92 -12.11
C PHE A 7 -0.13 5.16 -12.08
N TYR A 8 -0.35 5.69 -10.86
CA TYR A 8 -1.04 6.96 -10.67
C TYR A 8 -0.20 7.83 -9.74
N LYS A 9 0.16 9.02 -10.21
CA LYS A 9 0.84 10.02 -9.39
C LYS A 9 -0.16 10.63 -8.39
N GLN A 10 0.27 10.89 -7.15
CA GLN A 10 -0.58 11.55 -6.18
C GLN A 10 -0.86 13.00 -6.57
N ASP A 11 -2.10 13.46 -6.33
CA ASP A 11 -2.54 14.81 -6.72
C ASP A 11 -1.99 15.90 -5.78
N THR A 12 -1.73 15.56 -4.53
CA THR A 12 -1.29 16.51 -3.50
C THR A 12 -0.13 15.90 -2.70
N ASP A 13 0.47 16.69 -1.80
CA ASP A 13 1.58 16.25 -0.96
C ASP A 13 1.18 15.28 0.17
N HIS A 14 -0.11 15.03 0.37
CA HIS A 14 -0.62 14.17 1.45
C HIS A 14 -1.51 13.01 0.95
N THR A 15 -1.59 12.77 -0.35
CA THR A 15 -2.48 11.75 -0.93
C THR A 15 -1.76 10.50 -1.43
N CYS A 16 -0.58 10.18 -0.87
CA CYS A 16 0.15 8.96 -1.23
C CYS A 16 -0.64 7.68 -0.88
N GLY A 17 -1.40 7.69 0.22
CA GLY A 17 -2.25 6.57 0.60
C GLY A 17 -3.35 6.29 -0.42
N PRO A 18 -4.23 7.25 -0.71
CA PRO A 18 -5.26 7.09 -1.74
C PRO A 18 -4.71 6.73 -3.12
N ALA A 19 -3.60 7.34 -3.54
CA ALA A 19 -2.97 7.01 -4.82
C ALA A 19 -2.47 5.56 -4.85
N SER A 20 -1.88 5.08 -3.74
CA SER A 20 -1.45 3.68 -3.61
C SER A 20 -2.63 2.73 -3.63
N LEU A 21 -3.72 3.06 -2.93
CA LEU A 21 -4.97 2.28 -3.00
C LEU A 21 -5.52 2.26 -4.42
N GLN A 22 -5.53 3.39 -5.11
CA GLN A 22 -5.99 3.49 -6.50
C GLN A 22 -5.21 2.53 -7.40
N MET A 23 -3.90 2.49 -7.28
CA MET A 23 -3.05 1.58 -8.06
C MET A 23 -3.36 0.12 -7.77
N ALA A 24 -3.43 -0.25 -6.50
CA ALA A 24 -3.69 -1.63 -6.09
C ALA A 24 -5.09 -2.08 -6.49
N LEU A 25 -6.11 -1.26 -6.27
CA LEU A 25 -7.49 -1.57 -6.63
C LEU A 25 -7.67 -1.64 -8.15
N SER A 26 -7.06 -0.74 -8.90
CA SER A 26 -7.09 -0.77 -10.37
C SER A 26 -6.49 -2.06 -10.92
N PHE A 27 -5.39 -2.52 -10.33
CA PHE A 27 -4.77 -3.80 -10.71
C PHE A 27 -5.73 -4.97 -10.51
N LEU A 28 -6.58 -4.90 -9.48
CA LEU A 28 -7.59 -5.92 -9.18
C LEU A 28 -8.91 -5.70 -9.93
N GLY A 29 -8.98 -4.71 -10.82
CA GLY A 29 -10.15 -4.47 -11.67
C GLY A 29 -11.17 -3.48 -11.10
N ASP A 30 -10.87 -2.83 -9.99
CA ASP A 30 -11.75 -1.82 -9.37
C ASP A 30 -11.16 -0.41 -9.59
N PHE A 31 -11.76 0.33 -10.52
CA PHE A 31 -11.28 1.64 -10.95
C PHE A 31 -11.98 2.76 -10.17
N LYS A 32 -11.34 3.24 -9.12
CA LYS A 32 -11.81 4.36 -8.29
C LYS A 32 -10.86 5.54 -8.42
N SER A 33 -11.40 6.75 -8.31
CA SER A 33 -10.56 7.96 -8.34
C SER A 33 -9.83 8.15 -7.01
N GLU A 34 -8.68 8.82 -7.07
CA GLU A 34 -7.95 9.22 -5.86
C GLU A 34 -8.83 10.09 -4.95
N LYS A 35 -9.59 11.01 -5.54
CA LYS A 35 -10.51 11.89 -4.79
C LYS A 35 -11.52 11.07 -3.97
N LYS A 36 -12.18 10.10 -4.59
CA LYS A 36 -13.15 9.25 -3.89
C LYS A 36 -12.49 8.48 -2.76
N LEU A 37 -11.33 7.87 -3.02
CA LEU A 37 -10.60 7.11 -2.00
C LEU A 37 -10.11 8.00 -0.87
N SER A 38 -9.68 9.24 -1.17
CA SER A 38 -9.29 10.22 -0.16
C SER A 38 -10.44 10.58 0.76
N GLU A 39 -11.63 10.77 0.20
CA GLU A 39 -12.83 11.07 0.97
C GLU A 39 -13.22 9.90 1.88
N GLU A 40 -13.24 8.69 1.35
CA GLU A 40 -13.55 7.48 2.11
C GLU A 40 -12.54 7.22 3.23
N ALA A 41 -11.27 7.49 2.98
CA ALA A 41 -10.19 7.27 3.95
C ALA A 41 -9.98 8.45 4.91
N HIS A 42 -10.78 9.50 4.79
CA HIS A 42 -10.64 10.72 5.60
C HIS A 42 -9.22 11.28 5.58
N THR A 43 -8.58 11.21 4.41
CA THR A 43 -7.23 11.73 4.20
C THR A 43 -7.21 13.24 4.39
N ASN A 44 -6.21 13.74 5.09
CA ASN A 44 -6.06 15.16 5.33
C ASN A 44 -4.58 15.58 5.33
N HIS A 45 -4.36 16.90 5.26
CA HIS A 45 -3.03 17.48 5.17
C HIS A 45 -2.16 17.20 6.42
N ASP A 46 -2.76 17.12 7.59
CA ASP A 46 -2.01 17.04 8.85
C ASP A 46 -1.42 15.65 9.12
N VAL A 47 -2.19 14.60 8.81
CA VAL A 47 -1.81 13.22 9.13
C VAL A 47 -1.76 12.29 7.91
N GLY A 48 -2.13 12.77 6.73
CA GLY A 48 -2.26 11.91 5.55
C GLY A 48 -3.38 10.89 5.73
N THR A 49 -3.07 9.63 5.54
CA THR A 49 -4.03 8.51 5.68
C THR A 49 -3.51 7.52 6.72
N LYS A 50 -4.32 7.24 7.74
CA LYS A 50 -3.98 6.28 8.78
C LYS A 50 -4.09 4.84 8.26
N HIS A 51 -3.31 3.92 8.84
CA HIS A 51 -3.36 2.49 8.48
C HIS A 51 -4.77 1.92 8.54
N ASN A 52 -5.52 2.21 9.62
CA ASN A 52 -6.89 1.73 9.76
C ASN A 52 -7.80 2.25 8.65
N ALA A 53 -7.61 3.49 8.22
CA ALA A 53 -8.39 4.08 7.14
C ALA A 53 -8.06 3.43 5.79
N MET A 54 -6.80 3.07 5.55
CA MET A 54 -6.41 2.30 4.36
C MET A 54 -7.14 0.97 4.32
N ILE A 55 -7.13 0.25 5.43
CA ILE A 55 -7.78 -1.07 5.55
C ILE A 55 -9.29 -0.94 5.36
N GLU A 56 -9.94 -0.02 6.06
CA GLU A 56 -11.40 0.16 5.98
C GLU A 56 -11.86 0.57 4.59
N THR A 57 -11.08 1.40 3.90
CA THR A 57 -11.40 1.81 2.54
C THR A 57 -11.38 0.62 1.58
N ALA A 58 -10.36 -0.23 1.64
CA ALA A 58 -10.30 -1.44 0.82
C ALA A 58 -11.45 -2.41 1.13
N ARG A 59 -11.81 -2.56 2.41
CA ARG A 59 -12.93 -3.39 2.84
C ARG A 59 -14.27 -2.86 2.31
N LYS A 60 -14.48 -1.56 2.34
CA LYS A 60 -15.70 -0.92 1.78
C LYS A 60 -15.80 -1.11 0.28
N GLU A 61 -14.68 -1.19 -0.42
CA GLU A 61 -14.66 -1.48 -1.85
C GLU A 61 -14.86 -2.98 -2.17
N GLY A 62 -14.98 -3.82 -1.16
CA GLY A 62 -15.33 -5.24 -1.34
C GLY A 62 -14.15 -6.20 -1.32
N PHE A 63 -13.00 -5.78 -0.79
CA PHE A 63 -11.78 -6.58 -0.80
C PHE A 63 -11.42 -7.14 0.56
N TYR A 64 -10.73 -8.27 0.53
CA TYR A 64 -10.04 -8.84 1.68
C TYR A 64 -8.69 -8.15 1.85
N CYS A 65 -8.26 -7.96 3.09
CA CYS A 65 -6.95 -7.37 3.40
C CYS A 65 -6.20 -8.26 4.39
N TYR A 66 -4.93 -8.45 4.13
CA TYR A 66 -3.99 -9.02 5.09
C TYR A 66 -3.01 -7.93 5.50
N VAL A 67 -2.76 -7.79 6.80
CA VAL A 67 -1.84 -6.78 7.33
C VAL A 67 -0.83 -7.44 8.25
N ASN A 68 0.44 -7.12 8.06
CA ASN A 68 1.52 -7.60 8.91
C ASN A 68 2.38 -6.40 9.35
N ASN A 69 2.55 -6.26 10.66
CA ASN A 69 3.38 -5.22 11.28
C ASN A 69 4.85 -5.64 11.43
N ASP A 70 5.19 -6.84 11.02
CA ASP A 70 6.55 -7.38 11.05
C ASP A 70 6.75 -8.27 9.83
N SER A 71 6.56 -7.68 8.66
CA SER A 71 6.69 -8.38 7.39
C SER A 71 8.16 -8.60 7.00
N SER A 72 8.38 -9.18 5.86
CA SER A 72 9.72 -9.43 5.32
C SER A 72 9.71 -9.28 3.81
N LEU A 73 10.88 -9.07 3.22
CA LEU A 73 11.01 -9.05 1.76
C LEU A 73 10.56 -10.38 1.15
N ASN A 74 10.79 -11.47 1.86
CA ASN A 74 10.38 -12.80 1.41
C ASN A 74 8.86 -12.95 1.40
N GLU A 75 8.19 -12.47 2.44
CA GLU A 75 6.72 -12.46 2.49
C GLU A 75 6.15 -11.61 1.34
N ILE A 76 6.68 -10.41 1.12
CA ILE A 76 6.25 -9.56 0.00
C ILE A 76 6.45 -10.30 -1.33
N SER A 77 7.63 -10.92 -1.53
CA SER A 77 7.93 -11.66 -2.75
C SER A 77 6.93 -12.80 -2.99
N ASN A 78 6.52 -13.51 -1.93
CA ASN A 78 5.54 -14.58 -2.02
C ASN A 78 4.17 -14.07 -2.47
N PHE A 79 3.70 -12.94 -1.93
CA PHE A 79 2.44 -12.33 -2.35
C PHE A 79 2.49 -11.85 -3.80
N LEU A 80 3.60 -11.24 -4.21
CA LEU A 80 3.77 -10.84 -5.62
C LEU A 80 3.74 -12.06 -6.56
N ALA A 81 4.33 -13.18 -6.14
CA ALA A 81 4.29 -14.43 -6.90
C ALA A 81 2.86 -14.97 -7.08
N GLU A 82 1.97 -14.67 -6.14
CA GLU A 82 0.55 -14.99 -6.23
C GLU A 82 -0.25 -13.95 -7.04
N GLY A 83 0.41 -12.92 -7.55
CA GLY A 83 -0.24 -11.86 -8.33
C GLY A 83 -0.97 -10.83 -7.48
N LEU A 84 -0.58 -10.67 -6.22
CA LEU A 84 -1.24 -9.75 -5.29
C LEU A 84 -0.43 -8.48 -5.07
N PRO A 85 -1.06 -7.30 -5.15
CA PRO A 85 -0.37 -6.05 -4.88
C PRO A 85 -0.13 -5.86 -3.39
N VAL A 86 1.05 -5.33 -3.04
CA VAL A 86 1.43 -5.08 -1.65
C VAL A 86 1.70 -3.60 -1.45
N ILE A 87 1.01 -2.98 -0.50
CA ILE A 87 1.24 -1.59 -0.11
C ILE A 87 2.16 -1.58 1.11
N ILE A 88 3.22 -0.77 1.05
CA ILE A 88 4.14 -0.58 2.17
C ILE A 88 4.14 0.88 2.61
N HIS A 89 4.65 1.10 3.81
CA HIS A 89 4.77 2.43 4.41
C HIS A 89 6.21 2.59 4.89
N PHE A 90 6.92 3.59 4.38
CA PHE A 90 8.35 3.72 4.59
C PHE A 90 8.78 5.19 4.64
N ALA A 91 10.00 5.46 5.08
CA ALA A 91 10.59 6.79 5.01
C ALA A 91 11.21 6.98 3.62
N GLU A 92 10.54 7.75 2.76
CA GLU A 92 11.00 7.94 1.39
C GLU A 92 12.29 8.76 1.34
N PRO A 93 13.17 8.54 0.32
CA PRO A 93 14.54 9.05 0.38
C PRO A 93 14.73 10.53 0.05
N GLN A 94 13.76 11.22 -0.55
CA GLN A 94 13.95 12.62 -0.94
C GLN A 94 13.73 13.58 0.22
N ALA A 95 12.55 13.50 0.85
CA ALA A 95 12.18 14.39 1.97
C ALA A 95 12.28 13.70 3.34
N GLU A 96 12.62 12.42 3.37
CA GLU A 96 12.68 11.59 4.58
C GLU A 96 11.32 11.53 5.32
N GLU A 97 10.23 11.67 4.57
CA GLU A 97 8.88 11.63 5.10
C GLU A 97 8.27 10.24 4.97
N GLU A 98 7.39 9.92 5.89
CA GLU A 98 6.61 8.68 5.86
C GLU A 98 5.68 8.68 4.67
N HIS A 99 5.63 7.55 3.94
CA HIS A 99 5.06 7.53 2.62
C HIS A 99 4.56 6.13 2.26
N TYR A 100 3.39 6.07 1.62
CA TYR A 100 2.88 4.82 1.06
C TYR A 100 3.34 4.64 -0.38
N ALA A 101 3.62 3.41 -0.73
CA ALA A 101 3.92 3.03 -2.12
C ALA A 101 3.46 1.58 -2.36
N VAL A 102 3.37 1.20 -3.63
CA VAL A 102 2.97 -0.17 -4.03
C VAL A 102 4.21 -0.91 -4.52
N VAL A 103 4.47 -2.09 -3.94
CA VAL A 103 5.56 -2.94 -4.41
C VAL A 103 5.12 -3.63 -5.70
N VAL A 104 5.93 -3.52 -6.74
CA VAL A 104 5.65 -4.15 -8.03
C VAL A 104 6.59 -5.31 -8.34
N GLY A 105 7.75 -5.39 -7.70
CA GLY A 105 8.68 -6.49 -7.92
C GLY A 105 10.04 -6.32 -7.29
N PHE A 106 10.91 -7.27 -7.60
CA PHE A 106 12.31 -7.29 -7.19
C PHE A 106 13.17 -7.61 -8.40
N GLU A 107 14.32 -6.97 -8.51
CA GLU A 107 15.26 -7.20 -9.60
C GLU A 107 16.68 -6.85 -9.15
N LYS A 108 17.63 -7.76 -9.38
CA LYS A 108 19.08 -7.51 -9.17
C LYS A 108 19.44 -6.87 -7.84
N GLY A 109 18.86 -7.35 -6.73
CA GLY A 109 19.14 -6.81 -5.39
C GLY A 109 18.38 -5.53 -5.06
N GLU A 110 17.44 -5.13 -5.90
CA GLU A 110 16.62 -3.94 -5.69
C GLU A 110 15.15 -4.30 -5.51
N ILE A 111 14.44 -3.51 -4.71
CA ILE A 111 12.99 -3.50 -4.67
C ILE A 111 12.49 -2.44 -5.67
N ILE A 112 11.41 -2.77 -6.38
CA ILE A 112 10.81 -1.88 -7.37
C ILE A 112 9.43 -1.46 -6.87
N LEU A 113 9.22 -0.16 -6.78
CA LEU A 113 7.99 0.43 -6.27
C LEU A 113 7.29 1.24 -7.36
N ASN A 114 5.96 1.19 -7.38
CA ASN A 114 5.19 2.29 -7.96
C ASN A 114 4.96 3.26 -6.81
N ASP A 115 5.76 4.30 -6.78
CA ASP A 115 5.75 5.31 -5.74
C ASP A 115 5.00 6.53 -6.25
N PRO A 116 3.87 6.90 -5.64
CA PRO A 116 3.03 7.99 -6.16
C PRO A 116 3.72 9.36 -6.14
N TRP A 117 4.82 9.51 -5.42
CA TRP A 117 5.64 10.72 -5.39
C TRP A 117 6.91 10.60 -6.23
N ASN A 118 7.68 9.53 -6.01
CA ASN A 118 8.99 9.35 -6.65
C ASN A 118 8.89 8.78 -8.08
N GLY A 119 7.80 8.11 -8.43
CA GLY A 119 7.54 7.71 -9.79
C GLY A 119 7.29 6.21 -10.02
N LYS A 120 6.99 5.90 -11.27
CA LYS A 120 6.76 4.54 -11.75
C LYS A 120 8.08 3.76 -11.76
N ASN A 121 8.03 2.51 -11.29
CA ASN A 121 9.21 1.62 -11.25
C ASN A 121 10.40 2.26 -10.53
N PHE A 122 10.12 2.96 -9.44
CA PHE A 122 11.14 3.55 -8.59
C PHE A 122 11.92 2.45 -7.89
N LYS A 123 13.25 2.45 -8.05
CA LYS A 123 14.09 1.37 -7.54
C LYS A 123 14.89 1.81 -6.33
N MET A 124 15.01 0.91 -5.36
CA MET A 124 15.86 1.07 -4.19
C MET A 124 16.62 -0.22 -3.92
N GLY A 125 17.85 -0.12 -3.47
CA GLY A 125 18.56 -1.28 -2.95
C GLY A 125 17.80 -1.90 -1.78
N LYS A 126 17.75 -3.22 -1.70
CA LYS A 126 17.03 -3.93 -0.62
C LYS A 126 17.50 -3.50 0.76
N LYS A 127 18.80 -3.31 0.92
CA LYS A 127 19.41 -2.91 2.20
C LYS A 127 18.97 -1.50 2.62
N ASP A 128 18.94 -0.56 1.68
CA ASP A 128 18.47 0.80 1.93
C ASP A 128 16.97 0.81 2.26
N PHE A 129 16.17 0.07 1.49
CA PHE A 129 14.75 -0.06 1.76
C PHE A 129 14.49 -0.61 3.17
N LEU A 130 15.18 -1.68 3.57
CA LEU A 130 15.02 -2.26 4.90
C LEU A 130 15.31 -1.26 6.01
N SER A 131 16.31 -0.39 5.83
CA SER A 131 16.65 0.65 6.80
C SER A 131 15.58 1.76 6.88
N ARG A 132 14.77 1.91 5.83
CA ARG A 132 13.72 2.94 5.73
C ARG A 132 12.31 2.41 5.99
N TRP A 133 12.15 1.10 6.13
CA TRP A 133 10.85 0.47 6.25
C TRP A 133 10.31 0.53 7.68
N HIS A 134 10.02 1.76 8.11
CA HIS A 134 9.50 2.08 9.44
C HIS A 134 8.80 3.43 9.42
N GLY A 135 8.09 3.76 10.49
CA GLY A 135 7.45 5.06 10.67
C GLY A 135 6.70 5.15 11.98
N ALA A 136 5.96 6.24 12.14
CA ALA A 136 5.11 6.47 13.30
C ALA A 136 3.83 7.20 12.92
N GLN A 137 2.72 6.90 13.61
CA GLN A 137 1.46 7.64 13.49
C GLN A 137 1.07 8.07 14.91
N GLY A 138 1.28 9.34 15.22
CA GLY A 138 1.15 9.84 16.59
C GLY A 138 2.16 9.14 17.51
N ASN A 139 1.69 8.51 18.58
CA ASN A 139 2.53 7.74 19.50
C ASN A 139 2.75 6.29 19.07
N HIS A 140 2.14 5.87 17.97
CA HIS A 140 2.26 4.51 17.45
C HIS A 140 3.42 4.40 16.48
N GLN A 141 4.44 3.62 16.84
CA GLN A 141 5.56 3.28 15.95
C GLN A 141 5.27 1.95 15.25
N TYR A 142 5.64 1.85 13.99
CA TYR A 142 5.52 0.61 13.23
C TYR A 142 6.81 0.34 12.45
N ILE A 143 7.10 -0.94 12.30
CA ILE A 143 8.28 -1.43 11.58
C ILE A 143 7.80 -2.50 10.60
N LYS A 144 8.27 -2.40 9.34
CA LYS A 144 7.98 -3.40 8.30
C LYS A 144 6.47 -3.66 8.09
N TRP A 145 5.68 -2.59 8.12
CA TRP A 145 4.24 -2.67 7.87
C TRP A 145 3.98 -2.96 6.39
N ALA A 146 3.11 -3.94 6.13
CA ALA A 146 2.67 -4.29 4.78
C ALA A 146 1.17 -4.58 4.80
N MET A 147 0.49 -4.16 3.73
CA MET A 147 -0.92 -4.41 3.50
C MET A 147 -1.10 -5.07 2.14
N VAL A 148 -1.76 -6.20 2.11
CA VAL A 148 -2.05 -6.94 0.89
C VAL A 148 -3.55 -6.94 0.66
N ILE A 149 -3.97 -6.70 -0.58
CA ILE A 149 -5.38 -6.64 -0.97
C ILE A 149 -5.66 -7.78 -1.93
N SER A 150 -6.80 -8.46 -1.77
CA SER A 150 -7.19 -9.59 -2.62
C SER A 150 -8.70 -9.69 -2.79
N ASP A 151 -9.13 -10.27 -3.92
CA ASP A 151 -10.51 -10.66 -4.16
C ASP A 151 -10.92 -11.88 -3.31
N GLU A 152 -9.94 -12.64 -2.84
CA GLU A 152 -10.15 -13.90 -2.13
C GLU A 152 -9.67 -13.82 -0.69
N ASP A 153 -10.27 -14.66 0.14
CA ASP A 153 -9.92 -14.75 1.56
C ASP A 153 -8.47 -15.24 1.74
N PHE A 154 -7.75 -14.57 2.63
CA PHE A 154 -6.44 -15.02 3.08
C PHE A 154 -6.61 -16.06 4.20
N LYS A 155 -5.91 -17.16 4.11
CA LYS A 155 -5.87 -18.16 5.19
C LYS A 155 -4.63 -17.96 6.05
N LEU A 156 -4.38 -16.72 6.45
CA LEU A 156 -3.20 -16.28 7.20
C LEU A 156 -3.65 -15.49 8.43
N GLY A 157 -2.73 -15.09 9.26
CA GLY A 157 -2.97 -14.43 10.54
C GLY A 157 -3.93 -13.23 10.56
N LYS A 158 -3.42 -12.01 10.61
CA LYS A 158 -4.27 -10.80 10.71
C LYS A 158 -4.88 -10.44 9.37
N GLN A 159 -6.11 -10.85 9.17
CA GLN A 159 -6.85 -10.57 7.95
C GLN A 159 -8.20 -9.91 8.24
N TYR A 160 -8.70 -9.21 7.24
CA TYR A 160 -9.94 -8.46 7.32
C TYR A 160 -10.82 -8.81 6.12
N SER A 161 -12.08 -9.12 6.39
CA SER A 161 -13.07 -9.43 5.37
C SER A 161 -13.70 -8.16 4.79
N PRO A 162 -14.24 -8.22 3.56
CA PRO A 162 -15.00 -7.10 3.00
C PRO A 162 -16.16 -6.70 3.90
N ILE A 163 -16.49 -5.40 3.87
CA ILE A 163 -17.68 -4.89 4.54
C ILE A 163 -18.86 -5.12 3.60
N ALA A 164 -19.91 -5.78 4.10
CA ALA A 164 -21.13 -6.01 3.32
C ALA A 164 -21.76 -4.66 2.94
N LYS A 165 -22.10 -4.50 1.65
CA LYS A 165 -22.86 -3.33 1.20
C LYS A 165 -24.27 -3.45 1.74
N GLU A 166 -24.77 -2.40 2.41
CA GLU A 166 -26.16 -2.34 2.80
C GLU A 166 -27.02 -2.32 1.52
N ASN A 167 -27.94 -3.28 1.42
CA ASN A 167 -28.96 -3.24 0.38
C ASN A 167 -29.96 -2.14 0.73
N LYS A 168 -29.85 -1.02 -0.01
CA LYS A 168 -30.89 0.01 0.07
C LYS A 168 -32.10 -0.38 -0.76
#